data_634cf6d881f76a61d536875cd60f2d31
#
_entry.id   634cf6d881f76a61d536875cd60f2d31
#
_cell.length_a   1.000
_cell.length_b   1.000
_cell.length_c   1.000
_cell.angle_alpha   90.00
_cell.angle_beta   90.00
_cell.angle_gamma   90.00
#
_symmetry.space_group_name_H-M   'P 1'
#
loop_
_entity.id
_entity.type
_entity.pdbx_description
1 polymer ?
#
loop_
_entity_poly.entity_id
_entity_poly.type
_entity_poly.pdbx_seq_one_letter_code
_entity_poly.pdbx_strand_id
1 'polypeptide(L)'
;MKTDIANNRRQELRDALRRFIDLALEQKVDAVTIGGDLYEHERSTLDTGHFLRQQLERLAPIPAFIAPGNHDPYVPESLYRQIEWPANVTIFREPAFQPVPLSDGLTLWGAGHNGPAMRDNLLKGFHVSGPGRHLLLFHGSDAHAVPEGKPAHAPFQPADIGATGAHFALLGHYHQARLSPRDNPNFAYPGTPEPLGFDEEGDHFVLLLRVSQDAISPQLLPFNHINYRTFNSDVSSILTSDEIRAAIESFASNEEGAAASLIARIILQGQLQPEVDLDTDALLNACAERFAFLDIVDSTYPAYDYDELAEESTTKGTFVRLLRRKMEALSGSELESAETALVYGLDAFDKREVRPR
;
A
#
# COMPACT_ATOMS: atom_id res chain seq x y z
N MET A 1 -10.07 12.35 17.67
CA MET A 1 -9.39 12.46 16.33
C MET A 1 -8.63 11.21 15.92
N LYS A 2 -7.52 10.78 16.55
CA LYS A 2 -6.81 9.53 16.13
C LYS A 2 -7.65 8.26 16.23
N THR A 3 -8.51 8.14 17.22
CA THR A 3 -9.42 6.98 17.42
C THR A 3 -10.50 6.92 16.35
N ASP A 4 -11.03 8.05 15.93
CA ASP A 4 -12.08 8.13 14.90
C ASP A 4 -11.54 7.76 13.53
N ILE A 5 -10.32 8.20 13.19
CA ILE A 5 -9.62 7.82 11.96
C ILE A 5 -9.41 6.30 11.91
N ALA A 6 -8.93 5.69 13.00
CA ALA A 6 -8.73 4.26 13.06
C ALA A 6 -10.03 3.45 12.93
N ASN A 7 -11.13 3.96 13.50
CA ASN A 7 -12.45 3.32 13.39
C ASN A 7 -13.01 3.46 11.96
N ASN A 8 -12.90 4.65 11.37
CA ASN A 8 -13.30 4.87 9.98
C ASN A 8 -12.51 3.95 9.05
N ARG A 9 -11.21 3.80 9.28
CA ARG A 9 -10.36 2.93 8.48
C ARG A 9 -10.76 1.46 8.55
N ARG A 10 -11.11 0.95 9.75
CA ARG A 10 -11.65 -0.42 9.90
C ARG A 10 -12.96 -0.60 9.14
N GLN A 11 -13.80 0.42 9.15
CA GLN A 11 -15.07 0.37 8.42
C GLN A 11 -14.83 0.34 6.91
N GLU A 12 -13.91 1.14 6.40
CA GLU A 12 -13.52 1.15 4.98
C GLU A 12 -13.04 -0.24 4.50
N LEU A 13 -12.19 -0.91 5.28
CA LEU A 13 -11.74 -2.27 4.96
C LEU A 13 -12.90 -3.29 4.97
N ARG A 14 -13.85 -3.16 5.89
CA ARG A 14 -15.06 -3.98 5.89
C ARG A 14 -15.94 -3.71 4.68
N ASP A 15 -16.05 -2.44 4.29
CA ASP A 15 -16.81 -2.04 3.11
C ASP A 15 -16.12 -2.50 1.82
N ALA A 16 -14.79 -2.51 1.77
CA ALA A 16 -14.03 -3.11 0.67
C ALA A 16 -14.37 -4.59 0.50
N LEU A 17 -14.42 -5.38 1.59
CA LEU A 17 -14.83 -6.79 1.50
C LEU A 17 -16.29 -6.93 1.04
N ARG A 18 -17.21 -6.07 1.51
CA ARG A 18 -18.61 -6.09 1.02
C ARG A 18 -18.67 -5.85 -0.48
N ARG A 19 -18.00 -4.80 -0.96
CA ARG A 19 -17.91 -4.49 -2.40
C ARG A 19 -17.30 -5.63 -3.20
N PHE A 20 -16.26 -6.30 -2.66
CA PHE A 20 -15.66 -7.45 -3.31
C PHE A 20 -16.65 -8.61 -3.48
N ILE A 21 -17.42 -8.92 -2.45
CA ILE A 21 -18.48 -9.94 -2.49
C ILE A 21 -19.58 -9.54 -3.49
N ASP A 22 -20.00 -8.26 -3.46
CA ASP A 22 -21.01 -7.75 -4.39
C ASP A 22 -20.53 -7.86 -5.84
N LEU A 23 -19.29 -7.47 -6.11
CA LEU A 23 -18.67 -7.62 -7.43
C LEU A 23 -18.64 -9.08 -7.90
N ALA A 24 -18.25 -10.00 -7.02
CA ALA A 24 -18.23 -11.43 -7.35
C ALA A 24 -19.63 -11.96 -7.75
N LEU A 25 -20.67 -11.52 -7.03
CA LEU A 25 -22.05 -11.86 -7.33
C LEU A 25 -22.54 -11.24 -8.65
N GLU A 26 -22.21 -9.97 -8.90
CA GLU A 26 -22.55 -9.24 -10.14
C GLU A 26 -21.87 -9.87 -11.36
N GLN A 27 -20.59 -10.22 -11.23
CA GLN A 27 -19.82 -10.88 -12.29
C GLN A 27 -20.21 -12.35 -12.47
N LYS A 28 -21.01 -12.90 -11.57
CA LYS A 28 -21.48 -14.31 -11.60
C LYS A 28 -20.29 -15.28 -11.71
N VAL A 29 -19.29 -15.07 -10.89
CA VAL A 29 -18.07 -15.90 -10.90
C VAL A 29 -18.41 -17.33 -10.45
N ASP A 30 -17.66 -18.31 -10.96
CA ASP A 30 -17.82 -19.72 -10.60
C ASP A 30 -17.12 -20.06 -9.26
N ALA A 31 -16.15 -19.25 -8.85
CA ALA A 31 -15.42 -19.41 -7.59
C ALA A 31 -14.77 -18.07 -7.16
N VAL A 32 -14.52 -17.93 -5.87
CA VAL A 32 -13.73 -16.84 -5.28
C VAL A 32 -12.47 -17.42 -4.66
N THR A 33 -11.32 -16.78 -4.86
CA THR A 33 -10.05 -17.17 -4.25
C THR A 33 -9.46 -16.02 -3.44
N ILE A 34 -8.88 -16.32 -2.28
CA ILE A 34 -8.20 -15.39 -1.38
C ILE A 34 -6.81 -15.94 -1.11
N GLY A 35 -5.80 -15.19 -1.54
CA GLY A 35 -4.38 -15.57 -1.45
C GLY A 35 -3.72 -15.32 -0.10
N GLY A 36 -4.50 -15.17 0.98
CA GLY A 36 -3.99 -14.96 2.34
C GLY A 36 -3.95 -13.50 2.77
N ASP A 37 -3.51 -13.28 4.00
CA ASP A 37 -3.48 -11.99 4.70
C ASP A 37 -4.87 -11.31 4.71
N LEU A 38 -5.93 -12.12 4.88
CA LEU A 38 -7.31 -11.67 4.95
C LEU A 38 -7.59 -10.86 6.22
N TYR A 39 -6.83 -11.14 7.28
CA TYR A 39 -6.88 -10.42 8.54
C TYR A 39 -5.52 -10.43 9.24
N GLU A 40 -5.33 -9.53 10.20
CA GLU A 40 -4.13 -9.48 11.05
C GLU A 40 -4.34 -10.34 12.28
N HIS A 41 -3.71 -11.51 12.36
CA HIS A 41 -3.92 -12.50 13.43
C HIS A 41 -3.74 -11.92 14.84
N GLU A 42 -2.69 -11.12 15.05
CA GLU A 42 -2.36 -10.58 16.39
C GLU A 42 -3.34 -9.51 16.87
N ARG A 43 -4.14 -8.91 15.99
CA ARG A 43 -5.02 -7.77 16.28
C ARG A 43 -6.49 -8.05 16.04
N SER A 44 -6.82 -9.16 15.41
CA SER A 44 -8.20 -9.50 15.06
C SER A 44 -8.95 -10.14 16.24
N THR A 45 -10.22 -9.86 16.28
CA THR A 45 -11.14 -10.38 17.30
C THR A 45 -12.16 -11.34 16.69
N LEU A 46 -12.89 -12.07 17.54
CA LEU A 46 -14.00 -12.92 17.07
C LEU A 46 -15.05 -12.15 16.26
N ASP A 47 -15.28 -10.85 16.57
CA ASP A 47 -16.16 -10.00 15.77
C ASP A 47 -15.69 -9.90 14.31
N THR A 48 -14.37 -9.78 14.08
CA THR A 48 -13.80 -9.83 12.73
C THR A 48 -14.09 -11.18 12.07
N GLY A 49 -13.89 -12.29 12.78
CA GLY A 49 -14.18 -13.63 12.26
C GLY A 49 -15.64 -13.83 11.90
N HIS A 50 -16.57 -13.39 12.74
CA HIS A 50 -18.00 -13.44 12.46
C HIS A 50 -18.40 -12.58 11.27
N PHE A 51 -17.81 -11.39 11.14
CA PHE A 51 -18.02 -10.54 10.00
C PHE A 51 -17.53 -11.21 8.70
N LEU A 52 -16.31 -11.75 8.67
CA LEU A 52 -15.77 -12.49 7.52
C LEU A 52 -16.66 -13.66 7.15
N ARG A 53 -17.06 -14.47 8.13
CA ARG A 53 -17.99 -15.59 7.94
C ARG A 53 -19.28 -15.13 7.26
N GLN A 54 -19.91 -14.08 7.79
CA GLN A 54 -21.16 -13.54 7.26
C GLN A 54 -21.02 -13.08 5.80
N GLN A 55 -19.91 -12.40 5.46
CA GLN A 55 -19.71 -11.96 4.09
C GLN A 55 -19.48 -13.14 3.14
N LEU A 56 -18.69 -14.13 3.52
CA LEU A 56 -18.43 -15.31 2.69
C LEU A 56 -19.67 -16.22 2.54
N GLU A 57 -20.56 -16.25 3.53
CA GLU A 57 -21.86 -16.95 3.46
C GLU A 57 -22.76 -16.35 2.35
N ARG A 58 -22.67 -15.04 2.07
CA ARG A 58 -23.43 -14.38 1.00
C ARG A 58 -23.08 -14.90 -0.41
N LEU A 59 -21.89 -15.47 -0.57
CA LEU A 59 -21.47 -16.07 -1.84
C LEU A 59 -22.19 -17.37 -2.15
N ALA A 60 -22.78 -18.08 -1.15
CA ALA A 60 -23.36 -19.39 -1.39
C ALA A 60 -24.42 -19.36 -2.52
N PRO A 61 -24.37 -20.30 -3.49
CA PRO A 61 -23.56 -21.51 -3.52
C PRO A 61 -22.15 -21.38 -4.13
N ILE A 62 -21.72 -20.18 -4.50
CA ILE A 62 -20.38 -19.95 -5.08
C ILE A 62 -19.31 -20.36 -4.05
N PRO A 63 -18.39 -21.27 -4.37
CA PRO A 63 -17.34 -21.68 -3.46
C PRO A 63 -16.28 -20.58 -3.29
N ALA A 64 -15.78 -20.44 -2.05
CA ALA A 64 -14.68 -19.56 -1.70
C ALA A 64 -13.51 -20.38 -1.16
N PHE A 65 -12.31 -20.13 -1.69
CA PHE A 65 -11.08 -20.83 -1.35
C PHE A 65 -10.08 -19.86 -0.73
N ILE A 66 -9.56 -20.20 0.45
CA ILE A 66 -8.63 -19.36 1.20
C ILE A 66 -7.31 -20.13 1.40
N ALA A 67 -6.22 -19.53 0.96
CA ALA A 67 -4.86 -19.96 1.29
C ALA A 67 -4.28 -19.01 2.33
N PRO A 68 -4.28 -19.34 3.63
CA PRO A 68 -3.73 -18.49 4.70
C PRO A 68 -2.33 -17.99 4.39
N GLY A 69 -2.04 -16.73 4.74
CA GLY A 69 -0.75 -16.08 4.57
C GLY A 69 0.06 -15.99 5.87
N ASN A 70 1.08 -15.13 5.87
CA ASN A 70 1.93 -14.96 7.05
C ASN A 70 1.31 -14.07 8.15
N HIS A 71 0.35 -13.20 7.80
CA HIS A 71 -0.38 -12.37 8.76
C HIS A 71 -1.61 -13.10 9.34
N ASP A 72 -2.13 -14.11 8.66
CA ASP A 72 -3.28 -14.90 9.08
C ASP A 72 -3.04 -16.42 9.02
N PRO A 73 -1.91 -16.94 9.54
CA PRO A 73 -1.57 -18.35 9.39
C PRO A 73 -2.60 -19.28 10.04
N TYR A 74 -2.72 -20.50 9.53
CA TYR A 74 -3.59 -21.52 10.12
C TYR A 74 -2.95 -22.14 11.38
N VAL A 75 -3.03 -21.41 12.50
CA VAL A 75 -2.51 -21.82 13.82
C VAL A 75 -3.66 -22.08 14.80
N PRO A 76 -3.42 -22.72 15.96
CA PRO A 76 -4.47 -23.08 16.91
C PRO A 76 -5.39 -21.92 17.30
N GLU A 77 -4.83 -20.73 17.49
CA GLU A 77 -5.53 -19.52 17.93
C GLU A 77 -6.07 -18.67 16.78
N SER A 78 -5.89 -19.11 15.51
CA SER A 78 -6.36 -18.35 14.34
C SER A 78 -7.89 -18.33 14.26
N LEU A 79 -8.45 -17.26 13.70
CA LEU A 79 -9.89 -17.16 13.43
C LEU A 79 -10.35 -18.29 12.50
N TYR A 80 -9.48 -18.82 11.66
CA TYR A 80 -9.76 -19.96 10.80
C TYR A 80 -10.16 -21.23 11.58
N ARG A 81 -9.68 -21.37 12.82
CA ARG A 81 -10.02 -22.50 13.70
C ARG A 81 -11.10 -22.19 14.73
N GLN A 82 -11.24 -20.91 15.10
CA GLN A 82 -12.19 -20.49 16.12
C GLN A 82 -13.60 -20.26 15.56
N ILE A 83 -13.74 -20.02 14.26
CA ILE A 83 -15.01 -19.78 13.60
C ILE A 83 -15.46 -21.04 12.85
N GLU A 84 -16.73 -21.36 12.96
CA GLU A 84 -17.38 -22.35 12.11
C GLU A 84 -17.71 -21.69 10.75
N TRP A 85 -16.96 -22.05 9.74
CA TRP A 85 -17.10 -21.49 8.39
C TRP A 85 -18.26 -22.10 7.62
N PRO A 86 -18.91 -21.34 6.71
CA PRO A 86 -19.98 -21.85 5.86
C PRO A 86 -19.51 -23.00 4.94
N ALA A 87 -20.43 -23.85 4.53
CA ALA A 87 -20.11 -25.04 3.72
C ALA A 87 -19.49 -24.71 2.35
N ASN A 88 -19.70 -23.50 1.83
CA ASN A 88 -19.09 -23.03 0.58
C ASN A 88 -17.65 -22.51 0.78
N VAL A 89 -17.08 -22.50 1.99
CA VAL A 89 -15.74 -22.02 2.27
C VAL A 89 -14.77 -23.18 2.50
N THR A 90 -13.71 -23.20 1.72
CA THR A 90 -12.58 -24.13 1.90
C THR A 90 -11.33 -23.37 2.28
N ILE A 91 -10.70 -23.76 3.40
CA ILE A 91 -9.45 -23.18 3.89
C ILE A 91 -8.35 -24.23 3.74
N PHE A 92 -7.28 -23.90 3.02
CA PHE A 92 -6.11 -24.76 2.88
C PHE A 92 -5.24 -24.66 4.14
N ARG A 93 -5.14 -25.76 4.87
CA ARG A 93 -4.61 -25.78 6.25
C ARG A 93 -3.12 -26.10 6.33
N GLU A 94 -2.59 -26.71 5.26
CA GLU A 94 -1.25 -27.26 5.26
C GLU A 94 -0.37 -26.56 4.23
N PRO A 95 0.95 -26.47 4.48
CA PRO A 95 1.93 -25.96 3.53
C PRO A 95 2.24 -26.96 2.40
N ALA A 96 1.22 -27.67 1.95
CA ALA A 96 1.28 -28.66 0.88
C ALA A 96 0.05 -28.54 0.00
N PHE A 97 0.27 -28.54 -1.30
CA PHE A 97 -0.82 -28.37 -2.26
C PHE A 97 -1.83 -29.51 -2.22
N GLN A 98 -3.08 -29.16 -2.02
CA GLN A 98 -4.24 -30.05 -2.00
C GLN A 98 -5.15 -29.73 -3.17
N PRO A 99 -5.59 -30.74 -3.96
CA PRO A 99 -6.44 -30.53 -5.11
C PRO A 99 -7.91 -30.34 -4.72
N VAL A 100 -8.57 -29.40 -5.38
CA VAL A 100 -10.02 -29.24 -5.36
C VAL A 100 -10.51 -29.12 -6.79
N PRO A 101 -11.34 -30.05 -7.27
CA PRO A 101 -11.99 -29.92 -8.58
C PRO A 101 -12.95 -28.71 -8.58
N LEU A 102 -12.79 -27.78 -9.53
CA LEU A 102 -13.68 -26.65 -9.72
C LEU A 102 -14.78 -26.97 -10.74
N SER A 103 -14.41 -27.67 -11.80
CA SER A 103 -15.29 -28.17 -12.84
C SER A 103 -14.61 -29.31 -13.60
N ASP A 104 -15.31 -29.91 -14.58
CA ASP A 104 -14.70 -30.90 -15.45
C ASP A 104 -13.49 -30.32 -16.18
N GLY A 105 -12.32 -30.92 -15.95
CA GLY A 105 -11.05 -30.48 -16.55
C GLY A 105 -10.42 -29.22 -15.93
N LEU A 106 -10.89 -28.75 -14.76
CA LEU A 106 -10.27 -27.64 -14.05
C LEU A 106 -10.07 -27.97 -12.57
N THR A 107 -8.83 -27.97 -12.11
CA THR A 107 -8.46 -28.25 -10.71
C THR A 107 -7.70 -27.06 -10.09
N LEU A 108 -8.12 -26.64 -8.91
CA LEU A 108 -7.41 -25.72 -8.05
C LEU A 108 -6.56 -26.51 -7.05
N TRP A 109 -5.29 -26.15 -6.93
CA TRP A 109 -4.35 -26.67 -5.95
C TRP A 109 -4.02 -25.56 -4.96
N GLY A 110 -4.43 -25.73 -3.71
CA GLY A 110 -4.20 -24.71 -2.68
C GLY A 110 -3.25 -25.18 -1.60
N ALA A 111 -2.41 -24.28 -1.10
CA ALA A 111 -1.53 -24.48 0.05
C ALA A 111 -1.60 -23.25 0.96
N GLY A 112 -1.67 -23.43 2.28
CA GLY A 112 -1.76 -22.36 3.26
C GLY A 112 -0.59 -22.34 4.23
N HIS A 113 -0.29 -21.19 4.79
CA HIS A 113 0.69 -21.06 5.86
C HIS A 113 0.15 -21.64 7.17
N ASN A 114 0.94 -22.45 7.85
CA ASN A 114 0.66 -22.97 9.18
C ASN A 114 1.55 -22.34 10.26
N GLY A 115 2.16 -21.20 9.95
CA GLY A 115 2.96 -20.38 10.85
C GLY A 115 3.28 -19.02 10.21
N PRO A 116 3.66 -18.02 11.01
CA PRO A 116 3.90 -16.66 10.52
C PRO A 116 5.18 -16.53 9.69
N ALA A 117 6.05 -17.53 9.71
CA ALA A 117 7.31 -17.54 8.96
C ALA A 117 7.46 -18.84 8.18
N MET A 118 7.12 -18.80 6.90
CA MET A 118 7.33 -19.89 5.95
C MET A 118 8.59 -19.60 5.13
N ARG A 119 9.64 -20.41 5.28
CA ARG A 119 10.92 -20.19 4.59
C ARG A 119 11.16 -21.14 3.42
N ASP A 120 10.40 -22.21 3.36
CA ASP A 120 10.56 -23.24 2.34
C ASP A 120 9.78 -22.88 1.07
N ASN A 121 10.34 -23.23 -0.08
CA ASN A 121 9.66 -23.12 -1.36
C ASN A 121 8.60 -24.23 -1.47
N LEU A 122 7.32 -23.83 -1.44
CA LEU A 122 6.19 -24.76 -1.51
C LEU A 122 6.11 -25.50 -2.85
N LEU A 123 6.66 -24.94 -3.93
CA LEU A 123 6.66 -25.54 -5.26
C LEU A 123 7.73 -26.62 -5.45
N LYS A 124 8.72 -26.67 -4.54
CA LYS A 124 9.84 -27.59 -4.66
C LYS A 124 9.41 -29.05 -4.59
N GLY A 125 9.59 -29.76 -5.69
CA GLY A 125 9.23 -31.18 -5.80
C GLY A 125 7.71 -31.44 -5.93
N PHE A 126 6.90 -30.39 -6.00
CA PHE A 126 5.48 -30.51 -6.27
C PHE A 126 5.20 -30.58 -7.78
N HIS A 127 4.32 -31.46 -8.18
CA HIS A 127 3.82 -31.59 -9.54
C HIS A 127 2.31 -31.82 -9.52
N VAL A 128 1.59 -31.10 -10.38
CA VAL A 128 0.17 -31.34 -10.58
C VAL A 128 -0.05 -32.71 -11.23
N SER A 129 -1.21 -33.31 -11.01
CA SER A 129 -1.56 -34.60 -11.57
C SER A 129 -2.97 -34.60 -12.11
N GLY A 130 -3.23 -35.43 -13.07
CA GLY A 130 -4.53 -35.55 -13.75
C GLY A 130 -4.64 -34.74 -15.05
N PRO A 131 -5.68 -34.95 -15.82
CA PRO A 131 -5.92 -34.22 -17.06
C PRO A 131 -6.53 -32.83 -16.79
N GLY A 132 -6.45 -31.96 -17.81
CA GLY A 132 -7.09 -30.66 -17.79
C GLY A 132 -6.18 -29.52 -17.34
N ARG A 133 -6.80 -28.42 -16.91
CA ARG A 133 -6.09 -27.23 -16.45
C ARG A 133 -5.92 -27.24 -14.95
N HIS A 134 -4.78 -26.75 -14.52
CA HIS A 134 -4.39 -26.71 -13.11
C HIS A 134 -4.04 -25.28 -12.72
N LEU A 135 -4.70 -24.77 -11.68
CA LEU A 135 -4.42 -23.50 -11.05
C LEU A 135 -3.77 -23.73 -9.69
N LEU A 136 -2.85 -22.87 -9.30
CA LEU A 136 -2.30 -22.83 -7.94
C LEU A 136 -2.91 -21.67 -7.18
N LEU A 137 -3.13 -21.83 -5.88
CA LEU A 137 -3.49 -20.78 -4.94
C LEU A 137 -2.59 -20.89 -3.71
N PHE A 138 -1.76 -19.91 -3.48
CA PHE A 138 -0.90 -19.86 -2.30
C PHE A 138 -0.41 -18.45 -1.99
N HIS A 139 0.13 -18.27 -0.80
CA HIS A 139 0.75 -17.04 -0.35
C HIS A 139 2.26 -17.20 -0.41
N GLY A 140 2.96 -16.33 -1.15
CA GLY A 140 4.42 -16.48 -1.29
C GLY A 140 5.12 -15.36 -2.02
N SER A 141 6.42 -15.25 -1.76
CA SER A 141 7.31 -14.23 -2.32
C SER A 141 7.93 -14.70 -3.64
N ASP A 142 7.72 -13.95 -4.71
CA ASP A 142 8.59 -14.05 -5.88
C ASP A 142 10.00 -13.57 -5.49
N ALA A 143 10.97 -14.47 -5.54
CA ALA A 143 12.34 -14.22 -5.11
C ALA A 143 13.04 -13.10 -5.90
N HIS A 144 12.55 -12.77 -7.11
CA HIS A 144 13.06 -11.65 -7.91
C HIS A 144 12.50 -10.28 -7.49
N ALA A 145 11.48 -10.25 -6.64
CA ALA A 145 10.78 -9.02 -6.25
C ALA A 145 10.76 -8.79 -4.73
N VAL A 146 11.57 -9.52 -3.98
CA VAL A 146 11.69 -9.30 -2.52
C VAL A 146 12.35 -7.95 -2.28
N PRO A 147 11.71 -7.01 -1.56
CA PRO A 147 12.33 -5.74 -1.22
C PRO A 147 13.55 -5.94 -0.32
N GLU A 148 14.55 -5.09 -0.49
CA GLU A 148 15.76 -5.13 0.34
C GLU A 148 15.41 -5.04 1.84
N GLY A 149 16.01 -5.91 2.64
CA GLY A 149 15.81 -5.94 4.09
C GLY A 149 14.46 -6.53 4.55
N LYS A 150 13.60 -6.99 3.63
CA LYS A 150 12.34 -7.67 3.98
C LYS A 150 12.52 -9.19 3.97
N PRO A 151 11.89 -9.92 4.92
CA PRO A 151 11.90 -11.37 4.89
C PRO A 151 11.06 -11.88 3.71
N ALA A 152 11.52 -12.97 3.08
CA ALA A 152 10.74 -13.70 2.11
C ALA A 152 9.91 -14.79 2.80
N HIS A 153 8.65 -14.94 2.38
CA HIS A 153 7.74 -15.98 2.86
C HIS A 153 7.39 -16.94 1.72
N ALA A 154 7.53 -18.25 1.95
CA ALA A 154 7.34 -19.27 0.92
C ALA A 154 7.98 -18.88 -0.44
N PRO A 155 9.29 -18.53 -0.45
CA PRO A 155 9.95 -17.96 -1.62
C PRO A 155 9.99 -18.94 -2.78
N PHE A 156 9.73 -18.46 -3.99
CA PHE A 156 9.81 -19.24 -5.22
C PHE A 156 10.46 -18.45 -6.35
N GLN A 157 10.97 -19.14 -7.35
CA GLN A 157 11.38 -18.55 -8.61
C GLN A 157 10.19 -18.61 -9.60
N PRO A 158 9.98 -17.62 -10.48
CA PRO A 158 8.92 -17.65 -11.49
C PRO A 158 8.90 -18.94 -12.33
N ALA A 159 10.08 -19.50 -12.62
CA ALA A 159 10.22 -20.74 -13.35
C ALA A 159 9.67 -21.98 -12.60
N ASP A 160 9.62 -21.93 -11.26
CA ASP A 160 9.13 -23.05 -10.45
C ASP A 160 7.67 -23.32 -10.71
N ILE A 161 6.85 -22.29 -11.01
CA ILE A 161 5.42 -22.43 -11.33
C ILE A 161 5.26 -23.33 -12.56
N GLY A 162 5.97 -23.02 -13.64
CA GLY A 162 5.93 -23.84 -14.86
C GLY A 162 6.44 -25.26 -14.65
N ALA A 163 7.46 -25.43 -13.81
CA ALA A 163 8.05 -26.72 -13.48
C ALA A 163 7.06 -27.66 -12.76
N THR A 164 6.05 -27.13 -12.06
CA THR A 164 4.97 -27.94 -11.46
C THR A 164 4.03 -28.56 -12.47
N GLY A 165 3.99 -28.03 -13.71
CA GLY A 165 2.99 -28.38 -14.72
C GLY A 165 1.67 -27.60 -14.55
N ALA A 166 1.59 -26.66 -13.61
CA ALA A 166 0.45 -25.77 -13.45
C ALA A 166 0.39 -24.72 -14.57
N HIS A 167 -0.82 -24.29 -14.90
CA HIS A 167 -1.07 -23.36 -16.00
C HIS A 167 -1.09 -21.91 -15.53
N PHE A 168 -1.49 -21.68 -14.28
CA PHE A 168 -1.53 -20.33 -13.68
C PHE A 168 -1.48 -20.39 -12.16
N ALA A 169 -0.82 -19.39 -11.52
CA ALA A 169 -0.83 -19.26 -10.08
C ALA A 169 -1.48 -17.94 -9.63
N LEU A 170 -2.42 -18.08 -8.67
CA LEU A 170 -3.09 -17.01 -7.96
C LEU A 170 -2.38 -16.79 -6.64
N LEU A 171 -1.80 -15.62 -6.44
CA LEU A 171 -0.85 -15.36 -5.36
C LEU A 171 -1.33 -14.23 -4.45
N GLY A 172 -1.06 -14.35 -3.14
CA GLY A 172 -1.06 -13.25 -2.20
C GLY A 172 0.36 -12.94 -1.71
N HIS A 173 0.53 -11.91 -0.94
CA HIS A 173 1.71 -11.39 -0.26
C HIS A 173 2.13 -9.99 -0.72
N TYR A 174 2.27 -9.73 -2.01
CA TYR A 174 2.61 -8.39 -2.48
C TYR A 174 1.36 -7.52 -2.62
N HIS A 175 1.46 -6.29 -2.07
CA HIS A 175 0.36 -5.32 -2.05
C HIS A 175 0.16 -4.63 -3.41
N GLN A 176 1.20 -4.57 -4.24
CA GLN A 176 1.09 -4.05 -5.60
C GLN A 176 0.61 -5.12 -6.58
N ALA A 177 -0.38 -4.77 -7.40
CA ALA A 177 -0.89 -5.65 -8.43
C ALA A 177 0.17 -5.93 -9.50
N ARG A 178 0.31 -7.20 -9.90
CA ARG A 178 1.26 -7.61 -10.93
C ARG A 178 0.82 -8.86 -11.67
N LEU A 179 0.87 -8.80 -12.99
CA LEU A 179 0.82 -9.97 -13.89
C LEU A 179 2.23 -10.30 -14.34
N SER A 180 2.65 -11.55 -14.28
CA SER A 180 4.02 -11.94 -14.62
C SER A 180 4.07 -13.30 -15.37
N PRO A 181 4.91 -13.42 -16.41
CA PRO A 181 5.52 -12.32 -17.17
C PRO A 181 4.47 -11.39 -17.79
N ARG A 182 4.85 -10.15 -18.12
CA ARG A 182 3.90 -9.14 -18.57
C ARG A 182 3.13 -9.52 -19.86
N ASP A 183 3.85 -10.12 -20.82
CA ASP A 183 3.28 -10.41 -22.14
C ASP A 183 2.49 -11.72 -22.20
N ASN A 184 2.83 -12.69 -21.35
CA ASN A 184 2.13 -13.99 -21.27
C ASN A 184 2.14 -14.47 -19.83
N PRO A 185 1.28 -13.90 -18.96
CA PRO A 185 1.32 -14.18 -17.54
C PRO A 185 0.92 -15.60 -17.19
N ASN A 186 1.72 -16.25 -16.36
CA ASN A 186 1.41 -17.53 -15.77
C ASN A 186 1.23 -17.44 -14.24
N PHE A 187 1.33 -16.24 -13.67
CA PHE A 187 0.91 -15.95 -12.32
C PHE A 187 0.52 -14.48 -12.12
N ALA A 188 -0.24 -14.23 -11.07
CA ALA A 188 -0.67 -12.89 -10.69
C ALA A 188 -0.70 -12.68 -9.18
N TYR A 189 -0.29 -11.49 -8.78
CA TYR A 189 -0.64 -10.86 -7.52
C TYR A 189 -1.73 -9.82 -7.80
N PRO A 190 -2.95 -9.92 -7.25
CA PRO A 190 -3.96 -8.88 -7.41
C PRO A 190 -3.59 -7.60 -6.65
N GLY A 191 -2.70 -7.69 -5.67
CA GLY A 191 -2.42 -6.63 -4.72
C GLY A 191 -3.42 -6.58 -3.57
N THR A 192 -3.36 -5.52 -2.76
CA THR A 192 -4.41 -5.19 -1.80
C THR A 192 -5.58 -4.54 -2.53
N PRO A 193 -6.84 -4.93 -2.28
CA PRO A 193 -7.99 -4.33 -2.94
C PRO A 193 -8.29 -2.90 -2.47
N GLU A 194 -7.77 -2.51 -1.30
CA GLU A 194 -7.91 -1.18 -0.70
C GLU A 194 -6.58 -0.80 -0.05
N PRO A 195 -5.98 0.39 -0.35
CA PRO A 195 -4.68 0.77 0.18
C PRO A 195 -4.72 0.91 1.70
N LEU A 196 -3.63 0.56 2.38
CA LEU A 196 -3.52 0.61 3.83
C LEU A 196 -2.89 1.91 4.35
N GLY A 197 -2.17 2.64 3.51
CA GLY A 197 -1.47 3.86 3.90
C GLY A 197 -0.80 4.58 2.73
N PHE A 198 -0.02 5.61 3.06
CA PHE A 198 0.72 6.41 2.07
C PHE A 198 1.87 5.66 1.38
N ASP A 199 2.25 4.50 1.84
CA ASP A 199 3.19 3.59 1.18
C ASP A 199 2.53 2.74 0.07
N GLU A 200 1.21 2.84 -0.07
CA GLU A 200 0.40 2.14 -1.07
C GLU A 200 -0.40 3.12 -1.94
N GLU A 201 0.25 4.17 -2.41
CA GLU A 201 -0.40 5.14 -3.30
C GLU A 201 -0.71 4.53 -4.66
N GLY A 202 -1.81 4.96 -5.26
CA GLY A 202 -2.19 4.58 -6.62
C GLY A 202 -3.45 3.73 -6.70
N ASP A 203 -3.63 3.13 -7.88
CA ASP A 203 -4.77 2.27 -8.15
C ASP A 203 -4.57 0.89 -7.55
N HIS A 204 -5.62 0.37 -6.95
CA HIS A 204 -5.69 -0.96 -6.39
C HIS A 204 -6.71 -1.82 -7.15
N PHE A 205 -6.48 -3.13 -7.16
CA PHE A 205 -7.19 -4.00 -8.07
C PHE A 205 -7.70 -5.27 -7.37
N VAL A 206 -8.67 -5.89 -8.03
CA VAL A 206 -8.98 -7.30 -7.87
C VAL A 206 -8.70 -8.02 -9.18
N LEU A 207 -8.45 -9.31 -9.13
CA LEU A 207 -8.17 -10.13 -10.32
C LEU A 207 -9.42 -10.89 -10.73
N LEU A 208 -9.87 -10.71 -11.96
CA LEU A 208 -10.83 -11.57 -12.63
C LEU A 208 -10.07 -12.52 -13.56
N LEU A 209 -10.11 -13.83 -13.27
CA LEU A 209 -9.47 -14.84 -14.10
C LEU A 209 -10.54 -15.60 -14.89
N ARG A 210 -10.46 -15.54 -16.20
CA ARG A 210 -11.30 -16.38 -17.09
C ARG A 210 -10.50 -17.58 -17.57
N VAL A 211 -11.05 -18.78 -17.37
CA VAL A 211 -10.40 -20.03 -17.76
C VAL A 211 -11.29 -20.75 -18.74
N SER A 212 -10.75 -21.07 -19.91
CA SER A 212 -11.40 -21.91 -20.91
C SER A 212 -10.51 -23.11 -21.28
N GLN A 213 -10.96 -23.98 -22.13
CA GLN A 213 -10.13 -25.09 -22.61
C GLN A 213 -8.88 -24.60 -23.34
N ASP A 214 -8.95 -23.46 -24.04
CA ASP A 214 -7.87 -22.99 -24.91
C ASP A 214 -7.04 -21.88 -24.27
N ALA A 215 -7.59 -21.10 -23.31
CA ALA A 215 -6.95 -19.91 -22.78
C ALA A 215 -7.19 -19.68 -21.30
N ILE A 216 -6.23 -18.98 -20.67
CA ILE A 216 -6.36 -18.37 -19.35
C ILE A 216 -6.17 -16.87 -19.56
N SER A 217 -7.14 -16.07 -19.14
CA SER A 217 -7.17 -14.63 -19.35
C SER A 217 -7.30 -13.88 -18.01
N PRO A 218 -6.19 -13.45 -17.42
CA PRO A 218 -6.21 -12.62 -16.23
C PRO A 218 -6.54 -11.16 -16.59
N GLN A 219 -7.40 -10.54 -15.79
CA GLN A 219 -7.77 -9.14 -15.93
C GLN A 219 -7.75 -8.47 -14.55
N LEU A 220 -6.95 -7.44 -14.38
CA LEU A 220 -6.98 -6.58 -13.21
C LEU A 220 -8.13 -5.57 -13.37
N LEU A 221 -9.04 -5.55 -12.41
CA LEU A 221 -10.17 -4.63 -12.35
C LEU A 221 -9.88 -3.57 -11.29
N PRO A 222 -9.89 -2.26 -11.60
CA PRO A 222 -9.76 -1.21 -10.60
C PRO A 222 -10.83 -1.38 -9.52
N PHE A 223 -10.46 -1.20 -8.26
CA PHE A 223 -11.36 -1.59 -7.18
C PHE A 223 -11.40 -0.65 -5.99
N ASN A 224 -10.27 -0.03 -5.59
CA ASN A 224 -10.24 0.81 -4.40
C ASN A 224 -11.24 1.96 -4.44
N HIS A 225 -11.76 2.30 -3.27
CA HIS A 225 -12.59 3.48 -3.06
C HIS A 225 -11.76 4.63 -2.49
N ILE A 226 -10.85 4.33 -1.56
CA ILE A 226 -9.97 5.31 -0.96
C ILE A 226 -8.68 5.43 -1.78
N ASN A 227 -8.23 6.66 -1.98
CA ASN A 227 -6.97 6.98 -2.63
C ASN A 227 -6.06 7.71 -1.66
N TYR A 228 -4.86 7.17 -1.44
CA TYR A 228 -3.79 7.87 -0.73
C TYR A 228 -2.94 8.62 -1.76
N ARG A 229 -2.64 9.89 -1.49
CA ARG A 229 -1.78 10.72 -2.34
C ARG A 229 -0.92 11.63 -1.49
N THR A 230 0.36 11.73 -1.85
CA THR A 230 1.28 12.73 -1.30
C THR A 230 1.53 13.80 -2.37
N PHE A 231 1.27 15.04 -2.03
CA PHE A 231 1.52 16.20 -2.88
C PHE A 231 2.64 17.04 -2.27
N ASN A 232 3.64 17.35 -3.08
CA ASN A 232 4.69 18.30 -2.72
C ASN A 232 4.32 19.68 -3.29
N SER A 233 4.22 20.69 -2.42
CA SER A 233 3.90 22.06 -2.79
C SER A 233 5.09 22.94 -2.45
N ASP A 234 5.76 23.46 -3.48
CA ASP A 234 6.82 24.44 -3.31
C ASP A 234 6.20 25.82 -3.07
N VAL A 235 6.48 26.38 -1.89
CA VAL A 235 5.94 27.69 -1.46
C VAL A 235 6.92 28.84 -1.69
N SER A 236 8.05 28.62 -2.34
CA SER A 236 9.14 29.64 -2.46
C SER A 236 8.72 30.91 -3.19
N SER A 237 7.73 30.81 -4.08
CA SER A 237 7.18 31.96 -4.84
C SER A 237 5.85 32.46 -4.29
N ILE A 238 5.36 31.90 -3.20
CA ILE A 238 4.07 32.25 -2.59
C ILE A 238 4.27 33.40 -1.62
N LEU A 239 3.40 34.40 -1.68
CA LEU A 239 3.48 35.62 -0.92
C LEU A 239 2.39 35.75 0.17
N THR A 240 1.36 34.87 0.12
CA THR A 240 0.24 34.94 1.06
C THR A 240 -0.24 33.56 1.49
N SER A 241 -0.77 33.44 2.70
CA SER A 241 -1.40 32.21 3.20
C SER A 241 -2.63 31.79 2.36
N ASP A 242 -3.34 32.74 1.74
CA ASP A 242 -4.45 32.45 0.83
C ASP A 242 -4.01 31.76 -0.45
N GLU A 243 -2.83 32.09 -0.98
CA GLU A 243 -2.24 31.39 -2.13
C GLU A 243 -1.85 29.96 -1.76
N ILE A 244 -1.32 29.71 -0.56
CA ILE A 244 -1.05 28.37 -0.07
C ILE A 244 -2.36 27.56 0.03
N ARG A 245 -3.41 28.17 0.59
CA ARG A 245 -4.74 27.56 0.66
C ARG A 245 -5.26 27.19 -0.72
N ALA A 246 -5.19 28.12 -1.68
CA ALA A 246 -5.64 27.87 -3.05
C ALA A 246 -4.86 26.75 -3.73
N ALA A 247 -3.54 26.64 -3.49
CA ALA A 247 -2.72 25.54 -3.97
C ALA A 247 -3.20 24.20 -3.38
N ILE A 248 -3.46 24.14 -2.06
CA ILE A 248 -4.00 22.94 -1.40
C ILE A 248 -5.35 22.54 -2.00
N GLU A 249 -6.28 23.50 -2.14
CA GLU A 249 -7.62 23.24 -2.70
C GLU A 249 -7.55 22.78 -4.16
N SER A 250 -6.54 23.19 -4.91
CA SER A 250 -6.36 22.78 -6.31
C SER A 250 -6.07 21.30 -6.44
N PHE A 251 -5.36 20.68 -5.48
CA PHE A 251 -5.12 19.23 -5.49
C PHE A 251 -6.43 18.46 -5.38
N ALA A 252 -7.33 18.88 -4.48
CA ALA A 252 -8.65 18.25 -4.37
C ALA A 252 -9.50 18.44 -5.63
N SER A 253 -9.39 19.59 -6.28
CA SER A 253 -10.20 19.91 -7.47
C SER A 253 -9.79 19.09 -8.70
N ASN A 254 -8.57 18.54 -8.72
CA ASN A 254 -8.06 17.70 -9.79
C ASN A 254 -8.40 16.20 -9.61
N GLU A 255 -8.98 15.82 -8.48
CA GLU A 255 -9.34 14.44 -8.17
C GLU A 255 -10.87 14.32 -8.05
N GLU A 256 -11.49 13.49 -8.88
CA GLU A 256 -12.93 13.26 -8.84
C GLU A 256 -13.35 12.62 -7.51
N GLY A 257 -14.33 13.21 -6.84
CA GLY A 257 -14.84 12.70 -5.57
C GLY A 257 -13.89 12.84 -4.38
N ALA A 258 -12.87 13.73 -4.44
CA ALA A 258 -11.83 13.89 -3.42
C ALA A 258 -12.37 13.99 -1.99
N ALA A 259 -13.46 14.70 -1.76
CA ALA A 259 -14.06 14.85 -0.42
C ALA A 259 -14.51 13.51 0.21
N ALA A 260 -14.84 12.50 -0.62
CA ALA A 260 -15.30 11.20 -0.15
C ALA A 260 -14.20 10.14 -0.16
N SER A 261 -13.16 10.30 -0.99
CA SER A 261 -12.21 9.21 -1.29
C SER A 261 -10.73 9.57 -1.17
N LEU A 262 -10.36 10.86 -1.19
CA LEU A 262 -8.96 11.27 -1.17
C LEU A 262 -8.43 11.48 0.24
N ILE A 263 -7.47 10.65 0.63
CA ILE A 263 -6.64 10.87 1.83
C ILE A 263 -5.33 11.49 1.35
N ALA A 264 -5.19 12.80 1.58
CA ALA A 264 -4.07 13.58 1.09
C ALA A 264 -3.06 13.89 2.19
N ARG A 265 -1.77 13.77 1.85
CA ARG A 265 -0.66 14.40 2.57
C ARG A 265 -0.08 15.49 1.71
N ILE A 266 -0.09 16.72 2.20
CA ILE A 266 0.49 17.86 1.51
C ILE A 266 1.74 18.27 2.26
N ILE A 267 2.88 18.17 1.59
CA ILE A 267 4.18 18.57 2.11
C ILE A 267 4.47 19.95 1.53
N LEU A 268 4.33 20.97 2.38
CA LEU A 268 4.76 22.32 2.07
C LEU A 268 6.28 22.38 2.18
N GLN A 269 6.96 22.75 1.11
CA GLN A 269 8.43 22.76 1.07
C GLN A 269 8.94 24.02 0.38
N GLY A 270 10.24 24.28 0.53
CA GLY A 270 10.87 25.44 -0.07
C GLY A 270 10.99 26.62 0.89
N GLN A 271 11.34 27.77 0.34
CA GLN A 271 11.63 28.98 1.09
C GLN A 271 10.35 29.74 1.41
N LEU A 272 10.04 29.89 2.71
CA LEU A 272 8.87 30.67 3.15
C LEU A 272 9.26 32.14 3.25
N GLN A 273 8.52 33.00 2.55
CA GLN A 273 8.73 34.44 2.59
C GLN A 273 8.39 34.99 3.99
N PRO A 274 9.12 36.02 4.50
CA PRO A 274 8.95 36.55 5.86
C PRO A 274 7.54 37.09 6.14
N GLU A 275 6.84 37.53 5.08
CA GLU A 275 5.48 38.10 5.16
C GLU A 275 4.39 37.04 5.28
N VAL A 276 4.74 35.76 5.02
CA VAL A 276 3.77 34.67 5.05
C VAL A 276 3.69 34.08 6.45
N ASP A 277 2.55 34.28 7.11
CA ASP A 277 2.23 33.60 8.36
C ASP A 277 1.66 32.19 8.02
N LEU A 278 2.50 31.16 8.24
CA LEU A 278 2.14 29.78 7.97
C LEU A 278 1.52 29.14 9.21
N ASP A 279 0.20 29.19 9.29
CA ASP A 279 -0.59 28.46 10.28
C ASP A 279 -1.18 27.19 9.64
N THR A 280 -0.50 26.05 9.86
CA THR A 280 -0.93 24.77 9.32
C THR A 280 -2.25 24.28 9.90
N ASP A 281 -2.61 24.64 11.13
CA ASP A 281 -3.89 24.27 11.74
C ASP A 281 -5.03 25.08 11.12
N ALA A 282 -4.81 26.38 10.85
CA ALA A 282 -5.78 27.19 10.13
C ALA A 282 -6.01 26.69 8.69
N LEU A 283 -4.94 26.35 7.97
CA LEU A 283 -5.01 25.76 6.62
C LEU A 283 -5.75 24.42 6.64
N LEU A 284 -5.43 23.54 7.60
CA LEU A 284 -6.10 22.27 7.77
C LEU A 284 -7.61 22.46 7.96
N ASN A 285 -8.00 23.37 8.88
CA ASN A 285 -9.41 23.64 9.14
C ASN A 285 -10.14 24.23 7.92
N ALA A 286 -9.47 25.06 7.14
CA ALA A 286 -10.06 25.69 5.96
C ALA A 286 -10.25 24.72 4.79
N CYS A 287 -9.36 23.72 4.63
CA CYS A 287 -9.33 22.83 3.46
C CYS A 287 -9.90 21.44 3.74
N ALA A 288 -10.09 21.05 5.01
CA ALA A 288 -10.41 19.67 5.40
C ALA A 288 -11.65 19.09 4.69
N GLU A 289 -12.69 19.90 4.46
CA GLU A 289 -13.93 19.45 3.81
C GLU A 289 -13.76 19.05 2.33
N ARG A 290 -12.64 19.42 1.72
CA ARG A 290 -12.31 19.07 0.33
C ARG A 290 -11.74 17.65 0.18
N PHE A 291 -11.37 17.00 1.29
CA PHE A 291 -10.70 15.71 1.33
C PHE A 291 -11.44 14.77 2.27
N ALA A 292 -11.37 13.46 2.02
CA ALA A 292 -11.80 12.47 3.01
C ALA A 292 -10.94 12.56 4.28
N PHE A 293 -9.64 12.87 4.11
CA PHE A 293 -8.73 13.25 5.18
C PHE A 293 -7.57 14.07 4.62
N LEU A 294 -7.13 15.06 5.37
CA LEU A 294 -6.02 15.94 5.02
C LEU A 294 -4.96 15.92 6.13
N ASP A 295 -3.71 15.71 5.74
CA ASP A 295 -2.51 15.85 6.57
C ASP A 295 -1.61 16.92 5.93
N ILE A 296 -1.23 17.95 6.68
CA ILE A 296 -0.34 19.01 6.20
C ILE A 296 0.97 18.93 6.97
N VAL A 297 2.06 18.72 6.24
CA VAL A 297 3.41 18.65 6.77
C VAL A 297 4.16 19.90 6.38
N ASP A 298 4.56 20.69 7.38
CA ASP A 298 5.44 21.83 7.16
C ASP A 298 6.90 21.35 7.09
N SER A 299 7.47 21.44 5.90
CA SER A 299 8.90 21.22 5.60
C SER A 299 9.53 22.47 4.98
N THR A 300 8.91 23.65 5.22
CA THR A 300 9.43 24.93 4.75
C THR A 300 10.60 25.39 5.59
N TYR A 301 11.31 26.37 5.07
CA TYR A 301 12.36 27.06 5.76
C TYR A 301 12.29 28.56 5.45
N PRO A 302 12.72 29.45 6.39
CA PRO A 302 12.62 30.87 6.18
C PRO A 302 13.51 31.34 5.01
N ALA A 303 13.02 32.35 4.31
CA ALA A 303 13.84 33.11 3.40
C ALA A 303 14.79 33.98 4.24
N TYR A 304 16.06 33.61 4.26
CA TYR A 304 17.08 34.41 4.92
C TYR A 304 17.62 35.46 3.95
N ASP A 305 17.56 36.75 4.31
CA ASP A 305 18.35 37.78 3.64
C ASP A 305 19.80 37.68 4.09
N TYR A 306 20.59 36.93 3.31
CA TYR A 306 22.01 36.73 3.64
C TYR A 306 22.86 37.99 3.54
N ASP A 307 22.43 38.99 2.77
CA ASP A 307 23.15 40.25 2.63
C ASP A 307 22.90 41.08 3.89
N GLU A 308 21.65 41.23 4.33
CA GLU A 308 21.30 41.90 5.60
C GLU A 308 21.97 41.22 6.79
N LEU A 309 21.84 39.86 6.86
CA LEU A 309 22.46 39.08 7.94
C LEU A 309 24.01 39.25 7.97
N ALA A 310 24.63 39.35 6.81
CA ALA A 310 26.09 39.55 6.74
C ALA A 310 26.53 40.93 7.26
N GLU A 311 25.67 41.94 7.26
CA GLU A 311 25.96 43.28 7.82
C GLU A 311 25.84 43.33 9.35
N GLU A 312 25.16 42.36 9.95
CA GLU A 312 24.99 42.30 11.38
C GLU A 312 26.34 42.16 12.14
N SER A 313 26.53 42.98 13.19
CA SER A 313 27.67 42.87 14.10
C SER A 313 27.46 41.81 15.19
N THR A 314 26.88 40.65 14.81
CA THR A 314 26.52 39.53 15.70
C THR A 314 27.36 38.28 15.39
N THR A 315 27.29 37.28 16.27
CA THR A 315 27.86 35.94 15.98
C THR A 315 27.20 35.31 14.77
N LYS A 316 25.88 35.50 14.61
CA LYS A 316 25.07 35.04 13.45
C LYS A 316 25.60 35.69 12.17
N GLY A 317 25.75 37.02 12.13
CA GLY A 317 26.30 37.73 10.99
C GLY A 317 27.73 37.32 10.64
N THR A 318 28.57 37.10 11.68
CA THR A 318 29.92 36.58 11.47
C THR A 318 29.93 35.19 10.84
N PHE A 319 29.05 34.30 11.31
CA PHE A 319 28.87 32.95 10.71
C PHE A 319 28.47 33.02 9.22
N VAL A 320 27.51 33.87 8.89
CA VAL A 320 27.08 34.07 7.51
C VAL A 320 28.24 34.54 6.61
N ARG A 321 28.96 35.61 7.06
CA ARG A 321 30.10 36.12 6.30
C ARG A 321 31.19 35.08 6.05
N LEU A 322 31.53 34.30 7.08
CA LEU A 322 32.61 33.31 6.99
C LEU A 322 32.21 32.17 6.06
N LEU A 323 30.95 31.68 6.15
CA LEU A 323 30.51 30.58 5.34
C LEU A 323 30.30 30.96 3.88
N ARG A 324 29.71 32.13 3.60
CA ARG A 324 29.60 32.67 2.23
C ARG A 324 30.96 32.82 1.56
N ARG A 325 31.94 33.38 2.26
CA ARG A 325 33.33 33.51 1.75
C ARG A 325 33.96 32.13 1.44
N LYS A 326 33.65 31.13 2.25
CA LYS A 326 34.10 29.75 1.99
C LYS A 326 33.43 29.18 0.75
N MET A 327 32.14 29.45 0.55
CA MET A 327 31.36 28.97 -0.59
C MET A 327 31.84 29.52 -1.93
N GLU A 328 32.45 30.73 -1.97
CA GLU A 328 33.03 31.29 -3.19
C GLU A 328 34.14 30.42 -3.82
N ALA A 329 34.77 29.55 -3.04
CA ALA A 329 35.83 28.66 -3.49
C ALA A 329 35.35 27.19 -3.71
N LEU A 330 34.08 26.91 -3.46
CA LEU A 330 33.50 25.54 -3.55
C LEU A 330 32.67 25.36 -4.82
N SER A 331 32.48 24.11 -5.23
CA SER A 331 31.62 23.74 -6.34
C SER A 331 31.03 22.33 -6.14
N GLY A 332 29.95 21.98 -6.91
CA GLY A 332 29.29 20.68 -6.85
C GLY A 332 28.81 20.32 -5.46
N SER A 333 28.99 19.08 -5.03
CA SER A 333 28.48 18.57 -3.75
C SER A 333 29.07 19.26 -2.50
N GLU A 334 30.26 19.84 -2.62
CA GLU A 334 30.85 20.61 -1.52
C GLU A 334 30.14 21.95 -1.33
N LEU A 335 29.73 22.60 -2.43
CA LEU A 335 28.92 23.81 -2.38
C LEU A 335 27.53 23.53 -1.80
N GLU A 336 26.84 22.50 -2.27
CA GLU A 336 25.53 22.08 -1.75
C GLU A 336 25.57 21.77 -0.23
N SER A 337 26.65 21.10 0.21
CA SER A 337 26.87 20.82 1.63
C SER A 337 27.08 22.12 2.46
N ALA A 338 27.77 23.09 1.89
CA ALA A 338 28.01 24.38 2.56
C ALA A 338 26.75 25.24 2.61
N GLU A 339 25.92 25.24 1.57
CA GLU A 339 24.59 25.87 1.53
C GLU A 339 23.67 25.29 2.60
N THR A 340 23.61 23.95 2.67
CA THR A 340 22.85 23.24 3.69
C THR A 340 23.34 23.60 5.10
N ALA A 341 24.66 23.65 5.32
CA ALA A 341 25.24 24.01 6.60
C ALA A 341 24.93 25.46 6.99
N LEU A 342 24.86 26.40 6.02
CA LEU A 342 24.49 27.79 6.26
C LEU A 342 23.07 27.88 6.83
N VAL A 343 22.14 27.20 6.22
CA VAL A 343 20.73 27.19 6.66
C VAL A 343 20.59 26.51 8.02
N TYR A 344 21.17 25.34 8.24
CA TYR A 344 21.11 24.65 9.54
C TYR A 344 21.74 25.50 10.66
N GLY A 345 22.82 26.20 10.35
CA GLY A 345 23.43 27.10 11.31
C GLY A 345 22.52 28.27 11.69
N LEU A 346 21.81 28.85 10.71
CA LEU A 346 20.85 29.94 10.95
C LEU A 346 19.63 29.45 11.74
N ASP A 347 19.08 28.28 11.40
CA ASP A 347 18.00 27.66 12.18
C ASP A 347 18.41 27.45 13.64
N ALA A 348 19.65 27.00 13.87
CA ALA A 348 20.19 26.82 15.23
C ALA A 348 20.34 28.16 15.97
N PHE A 349 20.80 29.24 15.31
CA PHE A 349 20.86 30.58 15.90
C PHE A 349 19.48 31.11 16.30
N ASP A 350 18.46 30.85 15.48
CA ASP A 350 17.08 31.26 15.73
C ASP A 350 16.35 30.32 16.69
N LYS A 351 17.07 29.34 17.29
CA LYS A 351 16.52 28.31 18.20
C LYS A 351 15.37 27.51 17.56
N ARG A 352 15.40 27.33 16.24
CA ARG A 352 14.46 26.50 15.51
C ARG A 352 14.91 25.05 15.56
N GLU A 353 13.97 24.14 15.33
CA GLU A 353 14.29 22.74 15.15
C GLU A 353 15.07 22.56 13.84
N VAL A 354 16.31 22.04 13.95
CA VAL A 354 17.11 21.72 12.76
C VAL A 354 16.56 20.44 12.15
N ARG A 355 15.92 20.56 11.00
CA ARG A 355 15.36 19.41 10.28
C ARG A 355 16.28 19.02 9.13
N PRO A 356 16.56 17.70 8.93
CA PRO A 356 17.27 17.22 7.75
C PRO A 356 16.51 17.60 6.48
N ARG A 357 17.26 18.04 5.48
CA ARG A 357 16.75 18.47 4.16
C ARG A 357 17.27 17.59 3.06
#